data_e0b5663449f7bf1cf6e636a0fcf9f19a
#
_entry.id   e0b5663449f7bf1cf6e636a0fcf9f19a
#
_cell.length_a   1.000
_cell.length_b   1.000
_cell.length_c   1.000
_cell.angle_alpha   90.00
_cell.angle_beta   90.00
_cell.angle_gamma   90.00
#
_symmetry.space_group_name_H-M   'P 1'
#
loop_
_entity.id
_entity.type
_entity.pdbx_description
1 polymer ?
#
loop_
_entity_poly.entity_id
_entity_poly.type
_entity_poly.pdbx_seq_one_letter_code
_entity_poly.pdbx_strand_id
1 'polypeptide(L)'
;VQTAGYSLTEQQPLNNIVRVAYQAMAGVLGGCQSLHTDSMDETLGLPTESAVRVALRTQQIIAHETGVHRTVDPLAGSYYVESLTDQMESDANILIDEIDGLGGVVQGIHKGYFRRSIAEASYRFGQEMEAGDRIVVGVNAYRAGNEDAQVDLLQIPHSVETIQCERLETFLKSRDDDKAMLAL
;
A
#
# COMPACT_ATOMS: atom_id res chain seq x y z
N VAL A 1 -6.75 6.86 1.44
CA VAL A 1 -5.41 6.40 1.88
C VAL A 1 -5.35 4.89 1.79
N GLN A 2 -4.20 4.34 1.41
CA GLN A 2 -3.86 2.93 1.50
C GLN A 2 -2.63 2.80 2.38
N THR A 3 -2.55 1.74 3.17
CA THR A 3 -1.33 1.39 3.89
C THR A 3 -0.22 1.03 2.91
N ALA A 4 1.05 1.10 3.35
CA ALA A 4 2.19 1.02 2.43
C ALA A 4 2.68 -0.43 2.26
N GLY A 5 2.21 -1.13 1.24
CA GLY A 5 2.59 -2.51 0.95
C GLY A 5 4.10 -2.71 0.82
N TYR A 6 4.84 -1.72 0.27
CA TYR A 6 6.30 -1.81 0.13
C TYR A 6 7.06 -1.92 1.47
N SER A 7 6.43 -1.54 2.58
CA SER A 7 7.01 -1.63 3.94
C SER A 7 6.79 -2.99 4.60
N LEU A 8 5.96 -3.83 3.97
CA LEU A 8 5.68 -5.18 4.47
C LEU A 8 6.80 -6.13 4.05
N THR A 9 7.00 -7.19 4.82
CA THR A 9 8.11 -8.14 4.61
C THR A 9 7.60 -9.57 4.54
N GLU A 10 8.29 -10.41 3.77
CA GLU A 10 8.02 -11.85 3.74
C GLU A 10 8.51 -12.55 5.01
N GLN A 11 9.58 -11.99 5.61
CA GLN A 11 10.11 -12.49 6.87
C GLN A 11 9.17 -12.11 8.01
N GLN A 12 8.83 -13.09 8.84
CA GLN A 12 7.94 -12.92 9.99
C GLN A 12 6.63 -12.20 9.61
N PRO A 13 5.82 -12.73 8.69
CA PRO A 13 4.70 -12.03 8.06
C PRO A 13 3.63 -11.57 9.06
N LEU A 14 3.52 -12.19 10.24
CA LEU A 14 2.61 -11.75 11.30
C LEU A 14 2.94 -10.33 11.79
N ASN A 15 4.21 -9.90 11.72
CA ASN A 15 4.58 -8.53 12.07
C ASN A 15 3.97 -7.50 11.12
N ASN A 16 3.56 -7.91 9.91
CA ASN A 16 2.87 -7.03 8.98
C ASN A 16 1.52 -6.56 9.50
N ILE A 17 0.83 -7.37 10.33
CA ILE A 17 -0.41 -6.95 11.00
C ILE A 17 -0.17 -5.70 11.84
N VAL A 18 0.93 -5.69 12.60
CA VAL A 18 1.30 -4.56 13.45
C VAL A 18 1.69 -3.34 12.62
N ARG A 19 2.47 -3.54 11.55
CA ARG A 19 2.85 -2.47 10.62
C ARG A 19 1.62 -1.80 10.01
N VAL A 20 0.70 -2.60 9.49
CA VAL A 20 -0.56 -2.12 8.90
C VAL A 20 -1.42 -1.40 9.93
N ALA A 21 -1.51 -1.91 11.17
CA ALA A 21 -2.30 -1.27 12.22
C ALA A 21 -1.78 0.15 12.55
N TYR A 22 -0.46 0.33 12.67
CA TYR A 22 0.13 1.66 12.89
C TYR A 22 -0.07 2.60 11.70
N GLN A 23 0.10 2.11 10.48
CA GLN A 23 -0.11 2.91 9.27
C GLN A 23 -1.59 3.32 9.12
N ALA A 24 -2.51 2.40 9.39
CA ALA A 24 -3.94 2.66 9.37
C ALA A 24 -4.33 3.73 10.43
N MET A 25 -3.81 3.61 11.65
CA MET A 25 -4.02 4.61 12.70
C MET A 25 -3.47 5.97 12.29
N ALA A 26 -2.27 6.03 11.71
CA ALA A 26 -1.69 7.29 11.22
C ALA A 26 -2.57 7.94 10.14
N GLY A 27 -3.10 7.14 9.19
CA GLY A 27 -4.04 7.63 8.18
C GLY A 27 -5.33 8.19 8.78
N VAL A 28 -5.89 7.53 9.80
CA VAL A 28 -7.11 7.98 10.49
C VAL A 28 -6.85 9.26 11.29
N LEU A 29 -5.72 9.35 12.02
CA LEU A 29 -5.34 10.56 12.76
C LEU A 29 -5.08 11.75 11.82
N GLY A 30 -4.60 11.49 10.60
CA GLY A 30 -4.43 12.51 9.57
C GLY A 30 -5.72 12.87 8.81
N GLY A 31 -6.89 12.34 9.22
CA GLY A 31 -8.19 12.73 8.66
C GLY A 31 -8.51 12.16 7.27
N CYS A 32 -8.07 10.95 6.97
CA CYS A 32 -8.35 10.32 5.68
C CYS A 32 -9.87 10.07 5.47
N GLN A 33 -10.34 10.21 4.23
CA GLN A 33 -11.75 10.04 3.84
C GLN A 33 -12.11 8.57 3.60
N SER A 34 -11.16 7.79 3.14
CA SER A 34 -11.30 6.35 2.96
C SER A 34 -9.98 5.67 3.26
N LEU A 35 -10.03 4.44 3.74
CA LEU A 35 -8.86 3.67 4.17
C LEU A 35 -8.91 2.26 3.60
N HIS A 36 -7.83 1.86 2.94
CA HIS A 36 -7.53 0.47 2.61
C HIS A 36 -6.39 -0.02 3.51
N THR A 37 -6.54 -1.22 4.06
CA THR A 37 -5.52 -1.90 4.86
C THR A 37 -5.02 -3.12 4.12
N ASP A 38 -3.71 -3.18 3.87
CA ASP A 38 -3.08 -4.34 3.24
C ASP A 38 -3.18 -5.57 4.16
N SER A 39 -3.23 -6.74 3.58
CA SER A 39 -3.20 -7.99 4.32
C SER A 39 -1.76 -8.37 4.70
N MET A 40 -1.61 -9.20 5.73
CA MET A 40 -0.28 -9.59 6.22
C MET A 40 0.54 -10.37 5.20
N ASP A 41 -0.12 -11.03 4.24
CA ASP A 41 0.45 -11.85 3.18
C ASP A 41 0.65 -11.10 1.85
N GLU A 42 0.50 -9.77 1.84
CA GLU A 42 0.64 -8.90 0.67
C GLU A 42 1.95 -9.13 -0.11
N THR A 43 3.06 -9.37 0.60
CA THR A 43 4.36 -9.61 -0.02
C THR A 43 4.54 -11.01 -0.58
N LEU A 44 3.64 -11.94 -0.23
CA LEU A 44 3.74 -13.35 -0.58
C LEU A 44 2.82 -13.72 -1.74
N GLY A 45 1.70 -13.02 -1.91
CA GLY A 45 0.73 -13.32 -2.95
C GLY A 45 -0.61 -12.61 -2.75
N LEU A 46 -1.64 -13.14 -3.41
CA LEU A 46 -3.00 -12.66 -3.18
C LEU A 46 -3.48 -13.03 -1.78
N PRO A 47 -4.26 -12.15 -1.12
CA PRO A 47 -4.63 -12.34 0.25
C PRO A 47 -5.53 -13.56 0.46
N THR A 48 -5.23 -14.33 1.49
CA THR A 48 -6.10 -15.39 1.96
C THR A 48 -7.32 -14.82 2.68
N GLU A 49 -8.40 -15.60 2.83
CA GLU A 49 -9.59 -15.17 3.55
C GLU A 49 -9.29 -14.77 5.01
N SER A 50 -8.40 -15.51 5.67
CA SER A 50 -7.97 -15.21 7.05
C SER A 50 -7.21 -13.88 7.12
N ALA A 51 -6.29 -13.62 6.20
CA ALA A 51 -5.51 -12.40 6.15
C ALA A 51 -6.37 -11.16 5.82
N VAL A 52 -7.28 -11.26 4.85
CA VAL A 52 -8.28 -10.21 4.54
C VAL A 52 -9.16 -9.91 5.74
N ARG A 53 -9.59 -10.94 6.46
CA ARG A 53 -10.41 -10.78 7.66
C ARG A 53 -9.67 -9.97 8.73
N VAL A 54 -8.39 -10.25 8.97
CA VAL A 54 -7.57 -9.49 9.93
C VAL A 54 -7.39 -8.04 9.47
N ALA A 55 -7.11 -7.82 8.19
CA ALA A 55 -6.98 -6.48 7.62
C ALA A 55 -8.25 -5.65 7.82
N LEU A 56 -9.43 -6.25 7.57
CA LEU A 56 -10.73 -5.61 7.81
C LEU A 56 -10.99 -5.38 9.32
N ARG A 57 -10.64 -6.34 10.19
CA ARG A 57 -10.78 -6.19 11.64
C ARG A 57 -9.91 -5.07 12.18
N THR A 58 -8.74 -4.83 11.62
CA THR A 58 -7.88 -3.69 11.97
C THR A 58 -8.63 -2.37 11.84
N GLN A 59 -9.34 -2.14 10.73
CA GLN A 59 -10.17 -0.94 10.55
C GLN A 59 -11.31 -0.87 11.56
N GLN A 60 -11.98 -2.00 11.83
CA GLN A 60 -13.10 -2.06 12.77
C GLN A 60 -12.65 -1.82 14.21
N ILE A 61 -11.49 -2.33 14.62
CA ILE A 61 -10.90 -2.05 15.94
C ILE A 61 -10.62 -0.55 16.07
N ILE A 62 -10.01 0.08 15.06
CA ILE A 62 -9.77 1.52 15.06
C ILE A 62 -11.10 2.28 15.20
N ALA A 63 -12.12 1.90 14.45
CA ALA A 63 -13.42 2.58 14.46
C ALA A 63 -14.18 2.43 15.78
N HIS A 64 -14.12 1.28 16.40
CA HIS A 64 -15.01 0.96 17.54
C HIS A 64 -14.33 0.97 18.90
N GLU A 65 -13.02 0.72 18.98
CA GLU A 65 -12.34 0.50 20.26
C GLU A 65 -11.38 1.63 20.65
N THR A 66 -10.88 2.42 19.69
CA THR A 66 -9.90 3.47 19.98
C THR A 66 -10.50 4.81 20.41
N GLY A 67 -11.76 5.06 20.02
CA GLY A 67 -12.45 6.33 20.27
C GLY A 67 -11.97 7.50 19.38
N VAL A 68 -11.03 7.28 18.46
CA VAL A 68 -10.47 8.32 17.58
C VAL A 68 -11.53 9.05 16.73
N HIS A 69 -12.64 8.38 16.42
CA HIS A 69 -13.76 8.96 15.67
C HIS A 69 -14.56 10.03 16.46
N ARG A 70 -14.29 10.20 17.76
CA ARG A 70 -15.02 11.14 18.63
C ARG A 70 -14.50 12.57 18.55
N THR A 71 -13.39 12.78 17.86
CA THR A 71 -12.77 14.09 17.70
C THR A 71 -12.40 14.34 16.23
N VAL A 72 -12.33 15.61 15.86
CA VAL A 72 -11.84 16.08 14.56
C VAL A 72 -10.43 16.58 14.75
N ASP A 73 -9.53 16.21 13.86
CA ASP A 73 -8.13 16.64 13.84
C ASP A 73 -7.43 16.54 15.22
N PRO A 74 -7.27 15.32 15.76
CA PRO A 74 -6.73 15.12 17.10
C PRO A 74 -5.28 15.52 17.26
N LEU A 75 -4.56 15.79 16.16
CA LEU A 75 -3.15 16.21 16.13
C LEU A 75 -2.98 17.71 15.93
N ALA A 76 -4.07 18.47 15.72
CA ALA A 76 -4.04 19.91 15.52
C ALA A 76 -3.36 20.63 16.69
N GLY A 77 -2.56 21.65 16.38
CA GLY A 77 -1.84 22.46 17.35
C GLY A 77 -0.58 21.79 17.93
N SER A 78 -0.22 20.60 17.46
CA SER A 78 1.10 20.02 17.76
C SER A 78 2.17 20.74 16.95
N TYR A 79 3.02 21.53 17.58
CA TYR A 79 4.08 22.28 16.88
C TYR A 79 4.96 21.39 16.00
N TYR A 80 5.26 20.19 16.44
CA TYR A 80 6.07 19.25 15.66
C TYR A 80 5.33 18.73 14.44
N VAL A 81 4.08 18.32 14.59
CA VAL A 81 3.27 17.78 13.47
C VAL A 81 2.99 18.88 12.44
N GLU A 82 2.64 20.10 12.87
CA GLU A 82 2.44 21.25 11.99
C GLU A 82 3.72 21.56 11.19
N SER A 83 4.86 21.67 11.87
CA SER A 83 6.15 21.95 11.23
C SER A 83 6.55 20.84 10.25
N LEU A 84 6.28 19.57 10.57
CA LEU A 84 6.56 18.44 9.68
C LEU A 84 5.64 18.46 8.46
N THR A 85 4.38 18.86 8.65
CA THR A 85 3.40 19.00 7.55
C THR A 85 3.83 20.09 6.58
N ASP A 86 4.20 21.26 7.08
CA ASP A 86 4.71 22.37 6.27
C ASP A 86 5.98 21.97 5.48
N GLN A 87 6.88 21.24 6.13
CA GLN A 87 8.10 20.75 5.48
C GLN A 87 7.77 19.78 4.36
N MET A 88 6.87 18.81 4.59
CA MET A 88 6.48 17.83 3.57
C MET A 88 5.75 18.50 2.39
N GLU A 89 4.91 19.51 2.65
CA GLU A 89 4.27 20.30 1.60
C GLU A 89 5.31 21.04 0.74
N SER A 90 6.28 21.69 1.38
CA SER A 90 7.36 22.38 0.70
C SER A 90 8.18 21.42 -0.18
N ASP A 91 8.59 20.28 0.37
CA ASP A 91 9.37 19.27 -0.35
C ASP A 91 8.58 18.67 -1.54
N ALA A 92 7.28 18.43 -1.37
CA ALA A 92 6.41 17.97 -2.45
C ALA A 92 6.31 18.99 -3.59
N ASN A 93 6.14 20.28 -3.26
CA ASN A 93 6.08 21.36 -4.25
C ASN A 93 7.40 21.49 -5.04
N ILE A 94 8.56 21.34 -4.40
CA ILE A 94 9.85 21.31 -5.09
C ILE A 94 9.90 20.21 -6.16
N LEU A 95 9.43 18.99 -5.81
CA LEU A 95 9.39 17.88 -6.77
C LEU A 95 8.39 18.10 -7.91
N ILE A 96 7.23 18.72 -7.61
CA ILE A 96 6.23 19.06 -8.62
C ILE A 96 6.81 20.08 -9.61
N ASP A 97 7.43 21.15 -9.11
CA ASP A 97 8.07 22.18 -9.94
C ASP A 97 9.19 21.59 -10.80
N GLU A 98 9.98 20.67 -10.27
CA GLU A 98 11.01 19.95 -11.03
C GLU A 98 10.39 19.15 -12.19
N ILE A 99 9.30 18.40 -11.93
CA ILE A 99 8.59 17.61 -12.95
C ILE A 99 8.00 18.52 -14.02
N ASP A 100 7.41 19.63 -13.63
CA ASP A 100 6.84 20.62 -14.55
C ASP A 100 7.94 21.27 -15.41
N GLY A 101 9.10 21.55 -14.81
CA GLY A 101 10.29 22.03 -15.51
C GLY A 101 10.86 21.05 -16.54
N LEU A 102 10.62 19.73 -16.37
CA LEU A 102 10.97 18.72 -17.37
C LEU A 102 10.02 18.70 -18.58
N GLY A 103 8.89 19.37 -18.50
CA GLY A 103 7.79 19.35 -19.48
C GLY A 103 6.63 18.45 -19.07
N GLY A 104 6.49 18.20 -17.75
CA GLY A 104 5.43 17.41 -17.13
C GLY A 104 5.74 15.91 -17.06
N VAL A 105 4.81 15.16 -16.50
CA VAL A 105 4.95 13.73 -16.17
C VAL A 105 5.33 12.88 -17.39
N VAL A 106 4.67 13.07 -18.53
CA VAL A 106 4.93 12.29 -19.75
C VAL A 106 6.37 12.46 -20.23
N GLN A 107 6.87 13.68 -20.23
CA GLN A 107 8.26 13.97 -20.59
C GLN A 107 9.24 13.40 -19.54
N GLY A 108 8.89 13.48 -18.26
CA GLY A 108 9.65 12.84 -17.18
C GLY A 108 9.79 11.32 -17.38
N ILE A 109 8.72 10.64 -17.80
CA ILE A 109 8.75 9.20 -18.14
C ILE A 109 9.70 8.95 -19.32
N HIS A 110 9.56 9.70 -20.42
CA HIS A 110 10.42 9.54 -21.60
C HIS A 110 11.90 9.79 -21.29
N LYS A 111 12.21 10.76 -20.44
CA LYS A 111 13.58 11.06 -19.98
C LYS A 111 14.10 10.07 -18.93
N GLY A 112 13.28 9.14 -18.46
CA GLY A 112 13.64 8.14 -17.44
C GLY A 112 13.83 8.74 -16.04
N TYR A 113 13.29 9.92 -15.76
CA TYR A 113 13.42 10.62 -14.49
C TYR A 113 12.95 9.78 -13.31
N PHE A 114 11.71 9.32 -13.35
CA PHE A 114 11.12 8.55 -12.25
C PHE A 114 11.86 7.23 -11.99
N ARG A 115 12.27 6.53 -13.07
CA ARG A 115 13.02 5.27 -12.93
C ARG A 115 14.36 5.48 -12.23
N ARG A 116 15.08 6.54 -12.56
CA ARG A 116 16.35 6.86 -11.90
C ARG A 116 16.13 7.23 -10.44
N SER A 117 15.19 8.12 -10.14
CA SER A 117 14.90 8.56 -8.78
C SER A 117 14.50 7.39 -7.88
N ILE A 118 13.68 6.46 -8.39
CA ILE A 118 13.31 5.24 -7.66
C ILE A 118 14.52 4.33 -7.44
N ALA A 119 15.35 4.13 -8.48
CA ALA A 119 16.53 3.28 -8.37
C ALA A 119 17.56 3.84 -7.37
N GLU A 120 17.79 5.17 -7.39
CA GLU A 120 18.67 5.84 -6.45
C GLU A 120 18.16 5.76 -5.00
N ALA A 121 16.86 5.96 -4.80
CA ALA A 121 16.25 5.82 -3.49
C ALA A 121 16.33 4.37 -2.96
N SER A 122 16.08 3.39 -3.83
CA SER A 122 16.19 1.97 -3.49
C SER A 122 17.64 1.57 -3.15
N TYR A 123 18.60 2.06 -3.92
CA TYR A 123 20.01 1.81 -3.64
C TYR A 123 20.46 2.39 -2.29
N ARG A 124 20.06 3.63 -2.00
CA ARG A 124 20.35 4.29 -0.71
C ARG A 124 19.72 3.52 0.45
N PHE A 125 18.45 3.11 0.30
CA PHE A 125 17.78 2.28 1.28
C PHE A 125 18.54 0.96 1.54
N GLY A 126 19.02 0.29 0.49
CA GLY A 126 19.83 -0.92 0.61
C GLY A 126 21.12 -0.67 1.39
N GLN A 127 21.84 0.43 1.11
CA GLN A 127 23.06 0.80 1.83
C GLN A 127 22.79 1.07 3.31
N GLU A 128 21.74 1.81 3.65
CA GLU A 128 21.33 2.06 5.04
C GLU A 128 21.01 0.77 5.80
N MET A 129 20.37 -0.20 5.10
CA MET A 129 20.07 -1.52 5.67
C MET A 129 21.34 -2.32 5.92
N GLU A 130 22.31 -2.32 4.99
CA GLU A 130 23.58 -3.03 5.12
C GLU A 130 24.47 -2.44 6.21
N ALA A 131 24.49 -1.10 6.32
CA ALA A 131 25.22 -0.38 7.35
C ALA A 131 24.60 -0.54 8.75
N GLY A 132 23.33 -0.94 8.84
CA GLY A 132 22.59 -1.02 10.10
C GLY A 132 22.02 0.34 10.55
N ASP A 133 22.14 1.38 9.75
CA ASP A 133 21.55 2.69 10.01
C ASP A 133 20.03 2.67 9.93
N ARG A 134 19.49 1.73 9.17
CA ARG A 134 18.06 1.45 9.07
C ARG A 134 17.77 0.03 9.49
N ILE A 135 16.90 -0.11 10.48
CA ILE A 135 16.46 -1.40 11.00
C ILE A 135 15.06 -1.72 10.46
N VAL A 136 14.93 -2.90 9.85
CA VAL A 136 13.65 -3.52 9.52
C VAL A 136 13.54 -4.81 10.31
N VAL A 137 12.62 -4.84 11.26
CA VAL A 137 12.42 -5.95 12.20
C VAL A 137 12.10 -7.25 11.44
N GLY A 138 12.82 -8.30 11.79
CA GLY A 138 12.72 -9.60 11.13
C GLY A 138 13.56 -9.76 9.86
N VAL A 139 14.06 -8.64 9.28
CA VAL A 139 14.85 -8.65 8.04
C VAL A 139 16.35 -8.51 8.33
N ASN A 140 16.81 -7.37 8.84
CA ASN A 140 18.21 -7.16 9.17
C ASN A 140 18.50 -7.12 10.67
N ALA A 141 17.46 -7.03 11.52
CA ALA A 141 17.56 -7.16 12.98
C ALA A 141 16.39 -8.00 13.52
N TYR A 142 16.55 -8.53 14.74
CA TYR A 142 15.54 -9.36 15.43
C TYR A 142 15.06 -10.56 14.59
N ARG A 143 15.99 -11.19 13.90
CA ARG A 143 15.71 -12.38 13.10
C ARG A 143 15.41 -13.55 14.05
N ALA A 144 14.32 -14.26 13.79
CA ALA A 144 14.09 -15.57 14.35
C ALA A 144 14.97 -16.59 13.59
N GLY A 145 15.48 -17.60 14.25
CA GLY A 145 16.06 -18.77 13.55
C GLY A 145 14.98 -19.38 12.65
N ASN A 146 15.12 -20.53 12.07
CA ASN A 146 14.24 -21.23 11.11
C ASN A 146 12.70 -21.14 11.31
N GLU A 147 12.17 -20.06 11.85
CA GLU A 147 10.75 -19.76 11.96
C GLU A 147 10.24 -19.12 10.67
N ASP A 148 10.41 -19.81 9.56
CA ASP A 148 9.57 -19.52 8.38
C ASP A 148 8.16 -19.95 8.75
N ALA A 149 7.37 -19.00 9.24
CA ALA A 149 5.94 -19.21 9.42
C ALA A 149 5.39 -19.63 8.05
N GLN A 150 5.01 -20.88 7.92
CA GLN A 150 4.30 -21.34 6.74
C GLN A 150 2.97 -20.60 6.71
N VAL A 151 2.89 -19.59 5.85
CA VAL A 151 1.66 -18.89 5.56
C VAL A 151 1.01 -19.61 4.37
N ASP A 152 -0.21 -20.06 4.57
CA ASP A 152 -1.00 -20.61 3.47
C ASP A 152 -1.20 -19.51 2.41
N LEU A 153 -0.86 -19.80 1.17
CA LEU A 153 -1.06 -18.87 0.06
C LEU A 153 -2.33 -19.22 -0.70
N LEU A 154 -3.05 -18.18 -1.13
CA LEU A 154 -4.21 -18.36 -1.99
C LEU A 154 -3.77 -18.92 -3.33
N GLN A 155 -4.27 -20.12 -3.66
CA GLN A 155 -4.08 -20.73 -4.96
C GLN A 155 -5.34 -20.50 -5.82
N ILE A 156 -5.19 -19.84 -6.97
CA ILE A 156 -6.27 -19.66 -7.94
C ILE A 156 -6.17 -20.79 -8.96
N PRO A 157 -7.14 -21.73 -8.97
CA PRO A 157 -7.15 -22.79 -9.97
C PRO A 157 -7.31 -22.23 -11.39
N HIS A 158 -6.62 -22.81 -12.37
CA HIS A 158 -6.75 -22.40 -13.78
C HIS A 158 -8.20 -22.51 -14.31
N SER A 159 -9.01 -23.37 -13.70
CA SER A 159 -10.45 -23.49 -14.02
C SER A 159 -11.22 -22.17 -13.81
N VAL A 160 -10.79 -21.30 -12.90
CA VAL A 160 -11.44 -19.99 -12.69
C VAL A 160 -11.30 -19.11 -13.92
N GLU A 161 -10.11 -19.06 -14.52
CA GLU A 161 -9.85 -18.34 -15.76
C GLU A 161 -10.68 -18.92 -16.91
N THR A 162 -10.66 -20.24 -17.08
CA THR A 162 -11.42 -20.92 -18.11
C THR A 162 -12.92 -20.60 -18.02
N ILE A 163 -13.51 -20.73 -16.84
CA ILE A 163 -14.93 -20.42 -16.59
C ILE A 163 -15.23 -18.95 -16.92
N GLN A 164 -14.34 -18.04 -16.54
CA GLN A 164 -14.55 -16.61 -16.80
C GLN A 164 -14.47 -16.29 -18.31
N CYS A 165 -13.54 -16.88 -19.03
CA CYS A 165 -13.45 -16.74 -20.49
C CYS A 165 -14.71 -17.28 -21.18
N GLU A 166 -15.19 -18.46 -20.79
CA GLU A 166 -16.43 -19.04 -21.33
C GLU A 166 -17.66 -18.16 -21.06
N ARG A 167 -17.75 -17.60 -19.86
CA ARG A 167 -18.82 -16.64 -19.50
C ARG A 167 -18.75 -15.38 -20.35
N LEU A 168 -17.55 -14.83 -20.55
CA LEU A 168 -17.35 -13.66 -21.38
C LEU A 168 -17.73 -13.93 -22.83
N GLU A 169 -17.29 -15.05 -23.41
CA GLU A 169 -17.67 -15.44 -24.76
C GLU A 169 -19.18 -15.60 -24.91
N THR A 170 -19.84 -16.25 -23.97
CA THR A 170 -21.28 -16.42 -23.95
C THR A 170 -21.99 -15.07 -23.89
N PHE A 171 -21.55 -14.18 -23.03
CA PHE A 171 -22.06 -12.82 -22.91
C PHE A 171 -21.90 -12.05 -24.24
N LEU A 172 -20.72 -12.06 -24.85
CA LEU A 172 -20.43 -11.34 -26.07
C LEU A 172 -21.31 -11.87 -27.26
N LYS A 173 -21.56 -13.19 -27.31
CA LYS A 173 -22.45 -13.78 -28.31
C LYS A 173 -23.93 -13.40 -28.14
N SER A 174 -24.34 -13.12 -26.90
CA SER A 174 -25.74 -12.79 -26.58
C SER A 174 -26.00 -11.27 -26.46
N ARG A 175 -24.94 -10.46 -26.42
CA ARG A 175 -25.03 -8.99 -26.29
C ARG A 175 -25.64 -8.39 -27.57
N ASP A 176 -26.55 -7.46 -27.36
CA ASP A 176 -27.08 -6.61 -28.44
C ASP A 176 -26.09 -5.43 -28.63
N ASP A 177 -25.22 -5.60 -29.63
CA ASP A 177 -24.15 -4.63 -29.90
C ASP A 177 -24.68 -3.27 -30.35
N ASP A 178 -25.81 -3.26 -31.08
CA ASP A 178 -26.43 -2.01 -31.54
C ASP A 178 -26.96 -1.21 -30.37
N LYS A 179 -27.60 -1.84 -29.39
CA LYS A 179 -28.03 -1.18 -28.15
C LYS A 179 -26.85 -0.72 -27.29
N ALA A 180 -25.78 -1.52 -27.21
CA ALA A 180 -24.58 -1.15 -26.48
C ALA A 180 -23.91 0.11 -27.08
N MET A 181 -23.81 0.17 -28.41
CA MET A 181 -23.24 1.33 -29.12
C MET A 181 -24.10 2.58 -29.03
N LEU A 182 -25.43 2.42 -28.95
CA LEU A 182 -26.34 3.56 -28.74
C LEU A 182 -26.32 4.15 -27.32
N ALA A 183 -25.82 3.36 -26.34
CA ALA A 183 -25.74 3.76 -24.94
C ALA A 183 -24.38 4.41 -24.55
N LEU A 184 -23.40 4.36 -25.43
CA LEU A 184 -22.07 4.99 -25.30
C LEU A 184 -22.06 6.39 -25.93
#